data_7ed63724f7c14010c050f76a40554da0
#
_entry.id   7ed63724f7c14010c050f76a40554da0
#
_cell.length_a   1.000
_cell.length_b   1.000
_cell.length_c   1.000
_cell.angle_alpha   90.00
_cell.angle_beta   90.00
_cell.angle_gamma   90.00
#
_symmetry.space_group_name_H-M   'P 1'
#
loop_
_entity.id
_entity.type
_entity.pdbx_description
1 polymer ?
#
loop_
_entity_poly.entity_id
_entity_poly.type
_entity_poly.pdbx_seq_one_letter_code
_entity_poly.pdbx_strand_id
1 'polypeptide(L)'
;MPQIVRIVKVFYEKIEKGFDKITKNRYNISCTTMEQGIIMLLGLSKIMQKPDSVLPFHTALDLHDLQFGGSFPVQEPVSAEGTVRNTAGVLVLEAVISTNLHAVCDRCAAPFERRVSWPVHAVLTRSLEREDEADEWTFLLQEGDMADLDEILTTAFVLNMDSKLLCR
;
A
#
# COMPACT_ATOMS: atom_id res chain seq x y z
N MET A 1 -14.88 16.76 8.92
CA MET A 1 -14.19 16.03 7.83
C MET A 1 -12.92 15.45 8.41
N PRO A 2 -12.72 14.14 8.41
CA PRO A 2 -11.53 13.53 8.99
C PRO A 2 -10.28 13.90 8.19
N GLN A 3 -9.18 14.09 8.89
CA GLN A 3 -7.89 14.54 8.32
C GLN A 3 -7.31 13.56 7.28
N ILE A 4 -7.76 12.34 7.26
CA ILE A 4 -7.32 11.26 6.35
C ILE A 4 -7.64 11.60 4.88
N VAL A 5 -8.83 12.12 4.59
CA VAL A 5 -9.22 12.55 3.23
C VAL A 5 -8.31 13.66 2.69
N ARG A 6 -7.69 14.44 3.57
CA ARG A 6 -6.79 15.54 3.20
C ARG A 6 -5.39 15.05 2.83
N ILE A 7 -4.92 13.95 3.43
CA ILE A 7 -3.62 13.34 3.13
C ILE A 7 -3.67 12.67 1.76
N VAL A 8 -4.72 11.92 1.47
CA VAL A 8 -4.94 11.27 0.17
C VAL A 8 -5.05 12.32 -0.95
N LYS A 9 -5.76 13.43 -0.71
CA LYS A 9 -5.93 14.50 -1.72
C LYS A 9 -4.64 15.27 -2.04
N VAL A 10 -3.77 15.48 -1.06
CA VAL A 10 -2.46 16.15 -1.27
C VAL A 10 -1.48 15.24 -2.04
N PHE A 11 -1.59 13.92 -1.88
CA PHE A 11 -0.82 12.96 -2.67
C PHE A 11 -1.30 12.90 -4.12
N TYR A 12 -2.61 12.94 -4.36
CA TYR A 12 -3.20 12.92 -5.72
C TYR A 12 -2.79 14.12 -6.58
N GLU A 13 -2.73 15.33 -6.04
CA GLU A 13 -2.34 16.54 -6.78
C GLU A 13 -0.87 16.55 -7.25
N LYS A 14 -0.03 15.68 -6.67
CA LYS A 14 1.38 15.56 -7.05
C LYS A 14 1.61 14.55 -8.19
N ILE A 15 0.69 13.63 -8.41
CA ILE A 15 0.79 12.53 -9.40
C ILE A 15 0.26 12.94 -10.79
N GLU A 16 -0.68 13.89 -10.91
CA GLU A 16 -1.30 14.28 -12.18
C GLU A 16 -0.35 14.96 -13.21
N LYS A 17 0.90 15.24 -12.86
CA LYS A 17 1.84 15.97 -13.74
C LYS A 17 2.83 15.09 -14.52
N GLY A 18 2.69 13.78 -14.52
CA GLY A 18 3.71 12.87 -15.10
C GLY A 18 3.21 11.68 -15.91
N PHE A 19 1.98 11.63 -16.40
CA PHE A 19 1.49 10.46 -17.15
C PHE A 19 1.69 10.62 -18.66
N ASP A 20 2.67 9.95 -19.24
CA ASP A 20 2.64 9.49 -20.63
C ASP A 20 3.55 8.27 -20.86
N LYS A 21 2.92 7.21 -21.45
CA LYS A 21 3.47 5.99 -22.06
C LYS A 21 3.59 4.72 -21.22
N ILE A 22 2.54 3.92 -21.33
CA ILE A 22 2.48 2.52 -20.92
C ILE A 22 2.89 1.63 -22.10
N THR A 23 3.89 0.78 -21.92
CA THR A 23 4.20 -0.35 -22.83
C THR A 23 3.66 -1.66 -22.25
N LYS A 24 2.77 -2.30 -23.00
CA LYS A 24 2.16 -3.59 -22.66
C LYS A 24 3.19 -4.73 -22.71
N ASN A 25 3.35 -5.48 -21.63
CA ASN A 25 4.04 -6.76 -21.64
C ASN A 25 3.13 -7.90 -21.12
N ARG A 26 3.36 -9.12 -21.59
CA ARG A 26 2.46 -10.29 -21.65
C ARG A 26 2.27 -11.06 -20.33
N TYR A 27 2.75 -10.57 -19.20
CA TYR A 27 2.59 -11.19 -17.88
C TYR A 27 1.83 -10.25 -16.94
N ASN A 28 0.96 -10.81 -16.09
CA ASN A 28 0.03 -10.10 -15.22
C ASN A 28 0.66 -9.21 -14.14
N ILE A 29 1.96 -8.99 -14.19
CA ILE A 29 2.72 -8.09 -13.32
C ILE A 29 3.34 -7.05 -14.23
N SER A 30 2.75 -5.86 -14.30
CA SER A 30 3.35 -4.72 -15.00
C SER A 30 4.20 -3.93 -14.00
N CYS A 31 5.51 -4.14 -14.04
CA CYS A 31 6.44 -3.20 -13.43
C CYS A 31 6.65 -2.05 -14.40
N THR A 32 6.13 -0.88 -14.11
CA THR A 32 6.42 0.34 -14.86
C THR A 32 7.55 1.06 -14.15
N THR A 33 8.73 1.07 -14.77
CA THR A 33 9.88 1.83 -14.28
C THR A 33 9.70 3.28 -14.71
N MET A 34 9.35 4.16 -13.79
CA MET A 34 9.58 5.59 -13.93
C MET A 34 10.82 5.96 -13.11
N GLU A 35 11.53 7.01 -13.47
CA GLU A 35 12.80 7.44 -12.86
C GLU A 35 12.72 7.77 -11.35
N GLN A 36 11.60 7.48 -10.68
CA GLN A 36 11.35 7.74 -9.25
C GLN A 36 10.60 6.63 -8.51
N GLY A 37 10.78 5.37 -8.91
CA GLY A 37 10.21 4.23 -8.20
C GLY A 37 9.50 3.22 -9.12
N ILE A 38 9.56 1.95 -8.72
CA ILE A 38 8.82 0.87 -9.40
C ILE A 38 7.43 0.86 -8.78
N ILE A 39 6.42 1.35 -9.52
CA ILE A 39 5.01 1.23 -9.09
C ILE A 39 4.55 -0.20 -9.37
N MET A 40 4.10 -0.91 -8.34
CA MET A 40 3.61 -2.27 -8.47
C MET A 40 2.10 -2.30 -8.67
N LEU A 41 1.69 -2.41 -9.94
CA LEU A 41 0.30 -2.57 -10.33
C LEU A 41 -0.06 -4.05 -10.49
N LEU A 42 -1.08 -4.51 -9.77
CA LEU A 42 -1.58 -5.88 -9.82
C LEU A 42 -2.85 -5.96 -10.67
N GLY A 43 -2.77 -6.67 -11.81
CA GLY A 43 -3.92 -6.88 -12.70
C GLY A 43 -4.91 -7.90 -12.15
N LEU A 44 -6.16 -7.48 -11.90
CA LEU A 44 -7.21 -8.27 -11.26
C LEU A 44 -8.29 -8.77 -12.22
N SER A 45 -8.25 -8.39 -13.51
CA SER A 45 -9.29 -8.72 -14.49
C SER A 45 -9.60 -10.23 -14.58
N LYS A 46 -8.60 -11.10 -14.41
CA LYS A 46 -8.80 -12.55 -14.48
C LYS A 46 -9.51 -13.12 -13.25
N ILE A 47 -9.18 -12.63 -12.06
CA ILE A 47 -9.80 -13.13 -10.84
C ILE A 47 -11.21 -12.56 -10.65
N MET A 48 -11.49 -11.39 -11.19
CA MET A 48 -12.84 -10.80 -11.17
C MET A 48 -13.87 -11.63 -11.93
N GLN A 49 -13.44 -12.29 -13.00
CA GLN A 49 -14.32 -13.13 -13.84
C GLN A 49 -14.59 -14.52 -13.24
N LYS A 50 -13.81 -14.93 -12.23
CA LYS A 50 -13.89 -16.26 -11.66
C LYS A 50 -14.08 -16.18 -10.13
N PRO A 51 -15.27 -16.48 -9.61
CA PRO A 51 -15.51 -16.56 -8.18
C PRO A 51 -14.55 -17.54 -7.50
N ASP A 52 -14.24 -17.30 -6.24
CA ASP A 52 -13.36 -18.09 -5.38
C ASP A 52 -11.91 -18.23 -5.87
N SER A 53 -11.53 -17.42 -6.86
CA SER A 53 -10.14 -17.39 -7.32
C SER A 53 -9.26 -16.58 -6.37
N VAL A 54 -7.99 -16.99 -6.27
CA VAL A 54 -6.98 -16.38 -5.41
C VAL A 54 -5.75 -16.05 -6.24
N LEU A 55 -5.24 -14.85 -6.07
CA LEU A 55 -4.00 -14.37 -6.70
C LEU A 55 -2.98 -14.03 -5.62
N PRO A 56 -1.92 -14.84 -5.43
CA PRO A 56 -0.86 -14.50 -4.50
C PRO A 56 0.05 -13.42 -5.09
N PHE A 57 0.64 -12.61 -4.20
CA PHE A 57 1.66 -11.64 -4.54
C PHE A 57 2.74 -11.56 -3.45
N HIS A 58 3.91 -11.13 -3.85
CA HIS A 58 5.02 -10.78 -2.97
C HIS A 58 5.70 -9.55 -3.55
N THR A 59 5.97 -8.55 -2.70
CA THR A 59 6.63 -7.31 -3.10
C THR A 59 7.50 -6.76 -1.99
N ALA A 60 8.34 -5.80 -2.34
CA ALA A 60 9.13 -5.03 -1.39
C ALA A 60 8.94 -3.55 -1.72
N LEU A 61 8.54 -2.77 -0.71
CA LEU A 61 8.33 -1.34 -0.80
C LEU A 61 9.58 -0.61 -0.34
N ASP A 62 9.97 0.40 -1.09
CA ASP A 62 11.04 1.30 -0.67
C ASP A 62 10.42 2.52 0.03
N LEU A 63 10.53 2.57 1.35
CA LEU A 63 9.99 3.62 2.20
C LEU A 63 11.10 4.38 2.97
N HIS A 64 12.34 4.36 2.44
CA HIS A 64 13.48 5.00 3.12
C HIS A 64 13.32 6.52 3.30
N ASP A 65 12.55 7.17 2.41
CA ASP A 65 12.26 8.61 2.48
C ASP A 65 11.07 8.96 3.39
N LEU A 66 10.44 7.94 4.00
CA LEU A 66 9.27 8.15 4.85
C LEU A 66 9.68 8.72 6.21
N GLN A 67 9.25 9.94 6.47
CA GLN A 67 9.60 10.67 7.70
C GLN A 67 8.55 10.48 8.80
N PHE A 68 8.99 10.05 9.99
CA PHE A 68 8.19 9.98 11.21
C PHE A 68 8.86 10.77 12.34
N GLY A 69 8.12 11.70 12.95
CA GLY A 69 8.63 12.47 14.10
C GLY A 69 9.96 13.19 13.86
N GLY A 70 10.29 13.50 12.60
CA GLY A 70 11.58 14.12 12.24
C GLY A 70 12.71 13.14 11.99
N SER A 71 12.49 11.82 12.07
CA SER A 71 13.43 10.75 11.74
C SER A 71 12.97 9.90 10.55
N PHE A 72 13.89 9.10 9.99
CA PHE A 72 13.62 8.15 8.92
C PHE A 72 13.82 6.72 9.47
N PRO A 73 12.79 6.13 10.10
CA PRO A 73 12.93 4.88 10.83
C PRO A 73 13.04 3.64 9.92
N VAL A 74 12.68 3.76 8.64
CA VAL A 74 12.72 2.67 7.66
C VAL A 74 14.00 2.80 6.84
N GLN A 75 14.97 1.90 7.07
CA GLN A 75 16.22 1.89 6.34
C GLN A 75 16.36 0.69 5.40
N GLU A 76 15.54 -0.33 5.62
CA GLU A 76 15.47 -1.54 4.81
C GLU A 76 14.14 -1.60 4.06
N PRO A 77 14.08 -2.25 2.87
CA PRO A 77 12.82 -2.43 2.17
C PRO A 77 11.76 -3.13 3.03
N VAL A 78 10.53 -2.64 2.98
CA VAL A 78 9.40 -3.24 3.66
C VAL A 78 8.89 -4.42 2.83
N SER A 79 9.05 -5.64 3.34
CA SER A 79 8.55 -6.84 2.69
C SER A 79 7.03 -6.93 2.87
N ALA A 80 6.33 -7.24 1.80
CA ALA A 80 4.89 -7.48 1.80
C ALA A 80 4.56 -8.76 1.04
N GLU A 81 3.81 -9.65 1.67
CA GLU A 81 3.32 -10.89 1.06
C GLU A 81 1.84 -11.09 1.37
N GLY A 82 1.10 -11.57 0.39
CA GLY A 82 -0.33 -11.73 0.57
C GLY A 82 -1.04 -12.32 -0.62
N THR A 83 -2.37 -12.20 -0.58
CA THR A 83 -3.26 -12.69 -1.63
C THR A 83 -4.38 -11.71 -1.88
N VAL A 84 -4.85 -11.65 -3.14
CA VAL A 84 -6.15 -11.04 -3.48
C VAL A 84 -7.12 -12.18 -3.82
N ARG A 85 -8.25 -12.20 -3.15
CA ARG A 85 -9.31 -13.20 -3.32
C ARG A 85 -10.57 -12.56 -3.86
N ASN A 86 -11.24 -13.25 -4.78
CA ASN A 86 -12.60 -12.90 -5.20
C ASN A 86 -13.61 -13.70 -4.37
N THR A 87 -14.28 -13.04 -3.44
CA THR A 87 -15.32 -13.64 -2.60
C THR A 87 -16.68 -13.14 -3.06
N ALA A 88 -17.39 -13.95 -3.83
CA ALA A 88 -18.74 -13.64 -4.33
C ALA A 88 -18.85 -12.29 -5.07
N GLY A 89 -17.80 -11.89 -5.81
CA GLY A 89 -17.76 -10.62 -6.55
C GLY A 89 -17.09 -9.47 -5.81
N VAL A 90 -16.76 -9.65 -4.53
CA VAL A 90 -15.97 -8.70 -3.73
C VAL A 90 -14.50 -9.13 -3.76
N LEU A 91 -13.63 -8.22 -4.12
CA LEU A 91 -12.18 -8.45 -4.08
C LEU A 91 -11.65 -8.05 -2.71
N VAL A 92 -11.04 -9.01 -2.02
CA VAL A 92 -10.43 -8.80 -0.72
C VAL A 92 -8.93 -9.05 -0.82
N LEU A 93 -8.14 -8.06 -0.41
CA LEU A 93 -6.69 -8.16 -0.25
C LEU A 93 -6.39 -8.49 1.21
N GLU A 94 -5.64 -9.56 1.41
CA GLU A 94 -5.09 -9.96 2.71
C GLU A 94 -3.58 -10.10 2.58
N ALA A 95 -2.83 -9.34 3.37
CA ALA A 95 -1.37 -9.34 3.32
C ALA A 95 -0.75 -9.17 4.70
N VAL A 96 0.54 -9.42 4.77
CA VAL A 96 1.38 -9.09 5.93
C VAL A 96 2.53 -8.24 5.45
N ILE A 97 2.71 -7.07 6.07
CA ILE A 97 3.86 -6.20 5.86
C ILE A 97 4.82 -6.34 7.03
N SER A 98 6.12 -6.41 6.74
CA SER A 98 7.15 -6.55 7.78
C SER A 98 8.45 -5.84 7.41
N THR A 99 9.10 -5.25 8.42
CA THR A 99 10.42 -4.61 8.29
C THR A 99 11.10 -4.48 9.65
N ASN A 100 12.37 -4.04 9.66
CA ASN A 100 13.06 -3.62 10.85
C ASN A 100 13.06 -2.09 10.92
N LEU A 101 12.55 -1.53 12.02
CA LEU A 101 12.61 -0.10 12.30
C LEU A 101 13.88 0.24 13.04
N HIS A 102 14.59 1.26 12.57
CA HIS A 102 15.77 1.85 13.20
C HIS A 102 15.41 3.25 13.69
N ALA A 103 15.24 3.42 14.98
CA ALA A 103 14.70 4.65 15.51
C ALA A 103 15.39 5.11 16.80
N VAL A 104 15.14 6.36 17.15
CA VAL A 104 15.52 6.93 18.44
C VAL A 104 14.27 7.02 19.31
N CYS A 105 14.35 6.56 20.53
CA CYS A 105 13.23 6.56 21.46
C CYS A 105 12.80 7.98 21.83
N ASP A 106 11.53 8.31 21.61
CA ASP A 106 10.96 9.64 21.91
C ASP A 106 10.97 9.99 23.41
N ARG A 107 11.14 8.98 24.29
CA ARG A 107 11.17 9.19 25.73
C ARG A 107 12.57 9.36 26.31
N CYS A 108 13.54 8.52 25.89
CA CYS A 108 14.87 8.46 26.50
C CYS A 108 16.02 8.78 25.54
N ALA A 109 15.69 9.12 24.28
CA ALA A 109 16.64 9.43 23.23
C ALA A 109 17.68 8.32 22.93
N ALA A 110 17.46 7.08 23.39
CA ALA A 110 18.33 5.96 23.07
C ALA A 110 17.97 5.39 21.68
N PRO A 111 18.97 5.04 20.85
CA PRO A 111 18.72 4.34 19.60
C PRO A 111 18.22 2.92 19.90
N PHE A 112 17.30 2.42 19.07
CA PHE A 112 16.80 1.06 19.15
C PHE A 112 16.39 0.53 17.77
N GLU A 113 16.37 -0.78 17.67
CA GLU A 113 15.84 -1.52 16.52
C GLU A 113 14.64 -2.34 16.96
N ARG A 114 13.62 -2.41 16.11
CA ARG A 114 12.44 -3.18 16.37
C ARG A 114 11.90 -3.78 15.09
N ARG A 115 11.78 -5.11 15.06
CA ARG A 115 11.05 -5.78 13.99
C ARG A 115 9.55 -5.56 14.18
N VAL A 116 8.90 -5.13 13.12
CA VAL A 116 7.45 -4.94 13.05
C VAL A 116 6.86 -5.87 11.99
N SER A 117 5.64 -6.32 12.25
CA SER A 117 4.87 -7.13 11.31
C SER A 117 3.40 -6.83 11.56
N TRP A 118 2.72 -6.32 10.52
CA TRP A 118 1.31 -5.93 10.61
C TRP A 118 0.48 -6.62 9.54
N PRO A 119 -0.70 -7.16 9.90
CA PRO A 119 -1.66 -7.62 8.92
C PRO A 119 -2.30 -6.43 8.19
N VAL A 120 -2.57 -6.64 6.91
CA VAL A 120 -3.29 -5.69 6.05
C VAL A 120 -4.50 -6.41 5.50
N HIS A 121 -5.66 -5.77 5.64
CA HIS A 121 -6.92 -6.25 5.09
C HIS A 121 -7.59 -5.10 4.36
N ALA A 122 -7.84 -5.23 3.07
CA ALA A 122 -8.42 -4.18 2.25
C ALA A 122 -9.47 -4.74 1.28
N VAL A 123 -10.51 -3.95 1.03
CA VAL A 123 -11.52 -4.23 -0.01
C VAL A 123 -11.16 -3.42 -1.25
N LEU A 124 -11.18 -4.08 -2.41
CA LEU A 124 -10.88 -3.46 -3.69
C LEU A 124 -12.15 -3.37 -4.53
N THR A 125 -12.50 -2.17 -4.99
CA THR A 125 -13.72 -1.93 -5.77
C THR A 125 -13.46 -1.05 -6.99
N ARG A 126 -14.31 -1.17 -8.01
CA ARG A 126 -14.27 -0.29 -9.20
C ARG A 126 -14.91 1.06 -8.97
N SER A 127 -15.90 1.12 -8.09
CA SER A 127 -16.64 2.34 -7.80
C SER A 127 -17.19 2.30 -6.39
N LEU A 128 -17.35 3.47 -5.80
CA LEU A 128 -18.12 3.66 -4.58
C LEU A 128 -19.49 4.22 -5.00
N GLU A 129 -20.57 3.51 -4.67
CA GLU A 129 -21.93 4.00 -4.96
C GLU A 129 -22.31 5.16 -4.04
N ARG A 130 -21.72 5.20 -2.83
CA ARG A 130 -21.85 6.29 -1.86
C ARG A 130 -20.54 6.47 -1.12
N GLU A 131 -20.17 7.71 -0.82
CA GLU A 131 -18.99 8.02 0.00
C GLU A 131 -19.10 7.45 1.43
N ASP A 132 -20.32 7.26 1.93
CA ASP A 132 -20.61 6.72 3.26
C ASP A 132 -20.39 5.19 3.36
N GLU A 133 -20.31 4.49 2.21
CA GLU A 133 -20.08 3.04 2.15
C GLU A 133 -18.59 2.67 2.06
N ALA A 134 -17.72 3.66 1.91
CA ALA A 134 -16.28 3.45 1.95
C ALA A 134 -15.85 3.18 3.38
N ASP A 135 -15.55 1.92 3.68
CA ASP A 135 -14.81 1.59 4.89
C ASP A 135 -13.38 2.16 4.80
N GLU A 136 -12.72 2.41 5.94
CA GLU A 136 -11.35 3.00 6.00
C GLU A 136 -10.33 2.23 5.15
N TRP A 137 -10.62 0.99 4.83
CA TRP A 137 -9.78 0.07 4.08
C TRP A 137 -10.34 -0.29 2.70
N THR A 138 -11.13 0.58 2.10
CA THR A 138 -11.64 0.40 0.73
C THR A 138 -10.81 1.21 -0.26
N PHE A 139 -10.24 0.54 -1.25
CA PHE A 139 -9.42 1.15 -2.30
C PHE A 139 -10.07 1.02 -3.67
N LEU A 140 -9.97 2.08 -4.47
CA LEU A 140 -10.46 2.08 -5.84
C LEU A 140 -9.44 1.45 -6.79
N LEU A 141 -9.94 0.60 -7.68
CA LEU A 141 -9.14 0.07 -8.77
C LEU A 141 -8.90 1.15 -9.82
N GLN A 142 -7.69 1.18 -10.35
CA GLN A 142 -7.33 2.02 -11.49
C GLN A 142 -7.92 1.46 -12.80
N GLU A 143 -7.81 2.22 -13.89
CA GLU A 143 -8.26 1.79 -15.21
C GLU A 143 -7.67 0.42 -15.60
N GLY A 144 -8.53 -0.46 -16.14
CA GLY A 144 -8.13 -1.82 -16.53
C GLY A 144 -8.09 -2.82 -15.37
N ASP A 145 -8.81 -2.56 -14.28
CA ASP A 145 -8.89 -3.43 -13.09
C ASP A 145 -7.52 -3.64 -12.42
N MET A 146 -6.74 -2.58 -12.32
CA MET A 146 -5.43 -2.59 -11.70
C MET A 146 -5.52 -2.12 -10.26
N ALA A 147 -4.96 -2.89 -9.32
CA ALA A 147 -4.74 -2.47 -7.95
C ALA A 147 -3.33 -1.90 -7.78
N ASP A 148 -3.24 -0.71 -7.21
CA ASP A 148 -1.96 -0.11 -6.83
C ASP A 148 -1.54 -0.65 -5.46
N LEU A 149 -0.64 -1.65 -5.46
CA LEU A 149 -0.16 -2.26 -4.24
C LEU A 149 0.71 -1.30 -3.42
N ASP A 150 1.45 -0.42 -4.07
CA ASP A 150 2.32 0.53 -3.37
C ASP A 150 1.48 1.53 -2.57
N GLU A 151 0.38 2.04 -3.15
CA GLU A 151 -0.56 2.91 -2.44
C GLU A 151 -1.20 2.20 -1.25
N ILE A 152 -1.75 1.01 -1.47
CA ILE A 152 -2.46 0.23 -0.44
C ILE A 152 -1.53 -0.12 0.72
N LEU A 153 -0.36 -0.67 0.42
CA LEU A 153 0.58 -1.15 1.43
C LEU A 153 1.30 -0.01 2.15
N THR A 154 1.61 1.10 1.46
CA THR A 154 2.16 2.31 2.09
C THR A 154 1.15 2.94 3.02
N THR A 155 -0.11 3.05 2.61
CA THR A 155 -1.19 3.55 3.47
C THR A 155 -1.33 2.68 4.72
N ALA A 156 -1.34 1.35 4.54
CA ALA A 156 -1.40 0.39 5.64
C ALA A 156 -0.19 0.54 6.58
N PHE A 157 1.01 0.71 6.04
CA PHE A 157 2.22 0.92 6.82
C PHE A 157 2.13 2.18 7.69
N VAL A 158 1.75 3.31 7.08
CA VAL A 158 1.64 4.61 7.78
C VAL A 158 0.59 4.56 8.90
N LEU A 159 -0.56 3.93 8.64
CA LEU A 159 -1.64 3.85 9.63
C LEU A 159 -1.33 2.89 10.80
N ASN A 160 -0.47 1.90 10.60
CA ASN A 160 -0.03 0.99 11.66
C ASN A 160 1.19 1.50 12.44
N MET A 161 1.84 2.57 11.98
CA MET A 161 2.97 3.15 12.70
C MET A 161 2.52 3.82 14.00
N ASP A 162 3.22 3.53 15.08
CA ASP A 162 3.01 4.19 16.35
C ASP A 162 3.28 5.70 16.24
N SER A 163 2.39 6.53 16.77
CA SER A 163 2.57 8.00 16.81
C SER A 163 3.80 8.43 17.63
N LYS A 164 4.32 7.54 18.48
CA LYS A 164 5.56 7.70 19.24
C LYS A 164 6.40 6.43 19.17
N LEU A 165 7.65 6.60 18.79
CA LEU A 165 8.60 5.50 18.73
C LEU A 165 9.28 5.31 20.08
N LEU A 166 8.93 4.24 20.77
CA LEU A 166 9.45 3.91 22.10
C LEU A 166 10.26 2.63 22.07
N CYS A 167 11.36 2.59 22.82
CA CYS A 167 12.25 1.43 22.89
C CYS A 167 11.69 0.25 23.71
N ARG A 168 10.56 0.42 24.37
CA ARG A 168 9.80 -0.62 25.12
C ARG A 168 8.33 -0.35 25.05
#